data_3e3fd5f7ae98220429481b07b685e403
#
_entry.id   3e3fd5f7ae98220429481b07b685e403
#
_cell.length_a   1.000
_cell.length_b   1.000
_cell.length_c   1.000
_cell.angle_alpha   90.00
_cell.angle_beta   90.00
_cell.angle_gamma   90.00
#
_symmetry.space_group_name_H-M   'P 1'
#
loop_
_entity.id
_entity.type
_entity.pdbx_description
1 polymer ?
#
loop_
_entity_poly.entity_id
_entity_poly.type
_entity_poly.pdbx_seq_one_letter_code
_entity_poly.pdbx_strand_id
1 'polypeptide(L)'
;MRILIVDDHALVRRGMSYVVKEGFPDAEVVEAESSAAALEALRTSGKVDLALVDVRMPDLDGLELLRAVKAEWEDMPVIMLSTYENAPYVKRALADGAAGYLLKDATPEDLSQAINVAMSGSGNVLSPRVIQNLFEDQEASNATANGRRSEYSLTQREHDILALLAEGRSNREIAGRLYLSEKTVKAHLAAIFRKLGVTNRTQAAMMAVQMGVGPVPGALLSE
;
A
#
# COMPACT_ATOMS: atom_id res chain seq x y z
N MET A 1 11.25 21.45 -16.68
CA MET A 1 11.16 20.30 -15.75
C MET A 1 10.71 19.08 -16.52
N ARG A 2 11.40 17.94 -16.38
CA ARG A 2 11.03 16.70 -17.08
C ARG A 2 10.61 15.65 -16.05
N ILE A 3 9.39 15.13 -16.19
CA ILE A 3 8.79 14.15 -15.27
C ILE A 3 8.58 12.83 -16.01
N LEU A 4 9.09 11.75 -15.45
CA LEU A 4 8.83 10.38 -15.91
C LEU A 4 7.60 9.83 -15.19
N ILE A 5 6.65 9.28 -15.95
CA ILE A 5 5.47 8.57 -15.41
C ILE A 5 5.56 7.11 -15.81
N VAL A 6 5.56 6.21 -14.84
CA VAL A 6 5.66 4.76 -15.03
C VAL A 6 4.43 4.08 -14.47
N ASP A 7 3.62 3.49 -15.35
CA ASP A 7 2.38 2.78 -15.00
C ASP A 7 2.02 1.84 -16.15
N ASP A 8 1.66 0.60 -15.91
CA ASP A 8 1.28 -0.36 -16.96
C ASP A 8 -0.12 -0.09 -17.54
N HIS A 9 -0.95 0.70 -16.81
CA HIS A 9 -2.29 1.07 -17.24
C HIS A 9 -2.27 2.36 -18.08
N ALA A 10 -2.42 2.24 -19.39
CA ALA A 10 -2.35 3.39 -20.34
C ALA A 10 -3.33 4.54 -19.99
N LEU A 11 -4.53 4.23 -19.49
CA LEU A 11 -5.51 5.26 -19.12
C LEU A 11 -5.09 6.05 -17.88
N VAL A 12 -4.54 5.36 -16.87
CA VAL A 12 -4.02 5.98 -15.65
C VAL A 12 -2.82 6.87 -15.99
N ARG A 13 -1.88 6.37 -16.77
CA ARG A 13 -0.69 7.08 -17.21
C ARG A 13 -1.03 8.37 -17.95
N ARG A 14 -1.99 8.32 -18.91
CA ARG A 14 -2.47 9.51 -19.64
C ARG A 14 -3.19 10.50 -18.73
N GLY A 15 -4.01 10.00 -17.79
CA GLY A 15 -4.69 10.84 -16.79
C GLY A 15 -3.70 11.60 -15.94
N MET A 16 -2.66 10.94 -15.43
CA MET A 16 -1.59 11.58 -14.68
C MET A 16 -0.80 12.58 -15.51
N SER A 17 -0.49 12.25 -16.78
CA SER A 17 0.17 13.16 -17.72
C SER A 17 -0.64 14.45 -17.90
N TYR A 18 -1.97 14.35 -17.99
CA TYR A 18 -2.86 15.51 -18.06
C TYR A 18 -2.79 16.35 -16.79
N VAL A 19 -2.93 15.73 -15.61
CA VAL A 19 -2.86 16.41 -14.30
C VAL A 19 -1.51 17.10 -14.10
N VAL A 20 -0.40 16.43 -14.45
CA VAL A 20 0.93 17.04 -14.36
C VAL A 20 1.05 18.27 -15.27
N LYS A 21 0.57 18.20 -16.51
CA LYS A 21 0.62 19.33 -17.45
C LYS A 21 -0.31 20.49 -17.03
N GLU A 22 -1.42 20.20 -16.37
CA GLU A 22 -2.30 21.22 -15.81
C GLU A 22 -1.62 21.99 -14.66
N GLY A 23 -1.00 21.27 -13.73
CA GLY A 23 -0.26 21.89 -12.61
C GLY A 23 1.08 22.51 -13.00
N PHE A 24 1.71 21.98 -14.06
CA PHE A 24 3.05 22.38 -14.54
C PHE A 24 3.05 22.49 -16.07
N PRO A 25 2.52 23.60 -16.65
CA PRO A 25 2.36 23.74 -18.12
C PRO A 25 3.66 23.58 -18.92
N ASP A 26 4.80 23.97 -18.33
CA ASP A 26 6.13 23.86 -18.96
C ASP A 26 6.83 22.52 -18.70
N ALA A 27 6.14 21.56 -18.07
CA ALA A 27 6.70 20.25 -17.82
C ALA A 27 6.67 19.37 -19.07
N GLU A 28 7.81 18.78 -19.38
CA GLU A 28 7.91 17.68 -20.35
C GLU A 28 7.60 16.36 -19.62
N VAL A 29 6.61 15.62 -20.11
CA VAL A 29 6.23 14.32 -19.55
C VAL A 29 6.76 13.22 -20.46
N VAL A 30 7.55 12.31 -19.87
CA VAL A 30 8.00 11.06 -20.47
C VAL A 30 7.16 9.93 -19.91
N GLU A 31 6.56 9.12 -20.76
CA GLU A 31 5.71 8.00 -20.35
C GLU A 31 6.44 6.66 -20.57
N ALA A 32 6.34 5.77 -19.57
CA ALA A 32 6.84 4.40 -19.66
C ALA A 32 5.77 3.41 -19.18
N GLU A 33 5.57 2.33 -19.91
CA GLU A 33 4.56 1.31 -19.61
C GLU A 33 5.10 0.13 -18.80
N SER A 34 6.41 0.14 -18.51
CA SER A 34 7.09 -0.93 -17.78
C SER A 34 8.35 -0.40 -17.11
N SER A 35 8.88 -1.15 -16.17
CA SER A 35 10.15 -0.84 -15.50
C SER A 35 11.31 -0.84 -16.48
N ALA A 36 11.31 -1.76 -17.45
CA ALA A 36 12.34 -1.80 -18.50
C ALA A 36 12.30 -0.54 -19.39
N ALA A 37 11.11 -0.12 -19.83
CA ALA A 37 10.93 1.10 -20.61
C ALA A 37 11.31 2.36 -19.81
N ALA A 38 11.04 2.37 -18.50
CA ALA A 38 11.43 3.46 -17.60
C ALA A 38 12.96 3.61 -17.51
N LEU A 39 13.68 2.52 -17.28
CA LEU A 39 15.15 2.54 -17.23
C LEU A 39 15.78 2.94 -18.57
N GLU A 40 15.22 2.49 -19.68
CA GLU A 40 15.66 2.92 -21.01
C GLU A 40 15.41 4.43 -21.23
N ALA A 41 14.22 4.91 -20.86
CA ALA A 41 13.90 6.33 -20.95
C ALA A 41 14.84 7.20 -20.09
N LEU A 42 15.17 6.78 -18.87
CA LEU A 42 16.14 7.48 -18.02
C LEU A 42 17.53 7.59 -18.63
N ARG A 43 17.97 6.57 -19.39
CA ARG A 43 19.27 6.56 -20.07
C ARG A 43 19.28 7.37 -21.35
N THR A 44 18.16 7.48 -22.05
CA THR A 44 18.10 8.05 -23.41
C THR A 44 17.46 9.44 -23.49
N SER A 45 16.53 9.77 -22.59
CA SER A 45 15.74 11.02 -22.66
C SER A 45 16.45 12.26 -22.07
N GLY A 46 17.71 12.16 -21.66
CA GLY A 46 18.42 13.22 -20.94
C GLY A 46 18.00 13.31 -19.48
N LYS A 47 18.31 14.42 -18.83
CA LYS A 47 18.03 14.56 -17.39
C LYS A 47 16.53 14.53 -17.11
N VAL A 48 16.09 13.57 -16.29
CA VAL A 48 14.78 13.53 -15.68
C VAL A 48 14.87 14.13 -14.28
N ASP A 49 13.95 15.02 -13.95
CA ASP A 49 13.97 15.76 -12.70
C ASP A 49 13.17 15.05 -11.58
N LEU A 50 12.17 14.23 -11.93
CA LEU A 50 11.33 13.49 -10.99
C LEU A 50 10.68 12.28 -11.70
N ALA A 51 10.48 11.18 -10.97
CA ALA A 51 9.71 10.04 -11.45
C ALA A 51 8.45 9.79 -10.57
N LEU A 52 7.32 9.52 -11.22
CA LEU A 52 6.08 8.99 -10.65
C LEU A 52 6.01 7.51 -11.03
N VAL A 53 6.03 6.61 -10.07
CA VAL A 53 6.16 5.16 -10.32
C VAL A 53 5.03 4.39 -9.67
N ASP A 54 4.29 3.62 -10.46
CA ASP A 54 3.33 2.66 -9.91
C ASP A 54 4.05 1.58 -9.09
N VAL A 55 3.48 1.25 -7.94
CA VAL A 55 4.00 0.18 -7.08
C VAL A 55 3.82 -1.19 -7.73
N ARG A 56 2.70 -1.40 -8.46
CA ARG A 56 2.37 -2.70 -9.02
C ARG A 56 2.39 -2.71 -10.53
N MET A 57 3.40 -3.34 -11.08
CA MET A 57 3.53 -3.61 -12.51
C MET A 57 3.79 -5.10 -12.76
N PRO A 58 3.39 -5.66 -13.91
CA PRO A 58 3.48 -7.11 -14.17
C PRO A 58 4.89 -7.63 -14.42
N ASP A 59 5.83 -6.75 -14.82
CA ASP A 59 7.22 -7.12 -15.11
C ASP A 59 8.12 -7.07 -13.85
N LEU A 60 8.62 -5.90 -13.51
CA LEU A 60 9.43 -5.63 -12.33
C LEU A 60 8.59 -4.76 -11.39
N ASP A 61 8.45 -5.18 -10.12
CA ASP A 61 7.74 -4.42 -9.09
C ASP A 61 8.32 -2.98 -8.99
N GLY A 62 7.45 -1.99 -8.86
CA GLY A 62 7.86 -0.58 -8.73
C GLY A 62 8.85 -0.30 -7.61
N LEU A 63 8.86 -1.10 -6.53
CA LEU A 63 9.89 -1.01 -5.49
C LEU A 63 11.26 -1.49 -5.95
N GLU A 64 11.31 -2.46 -6.85
CA GLU A 64 12.56 -2.90 -7.46
C GLU A 64 13.07 -1.87 -8.46
N LEU A 65 12.15 -1.24 -9.24
CA LEU A 65 12.49 -0.11 -10.09
C LEU A 65 13.02 1.07 -9.26
N LEU A 66 12.38 1.41 -8.14
CA LEU A 66 12.86 2.45 -7.21
C LEU A 66 14.32 2.21 -6.80
N ARG A 67 14.65 0.97 -6.38
CA ARG A 67 16.03 0.63 -6.00
C ARG A 67 17.01 0.76 -7.16
N ALA A 68 16.64 0.28 -8.36
CA ALA A 68 17.46 0.41 -9.55
C ALA A 68 17.70 1.88 -9.90
N VAL A 69 16.65 2.72 -9.83
CA VAL A 69 16.75 4.16 -10.05
C VAL A 69 17.66 4.81 -9.02
N LYS A 70 17.48 4.52 -7.73
CA LYS A 70 18.32 5.10 -6.66
C LYS A 70 19.78 4.67 -6.72
N ALA A 71 20.07 3.51 -7.28
CA ALA A 71 21.43 3.04 -7.48
C ALA A 71 22.19 3.82 -8.60
N GLU A 72 21.50 4.25 -9.67
CA GLU A 72 22.10 4.95 -10.81
C GLU A 72 21.88 6.49 -10.75
N TRP A 73 20.75 6.94 -10.17
CA TRP A 73 20.33 8.35 -10.05
C TRP A 73 19.92 8.67 -8.61
N GLU A 74 20.87 8.63 -7.67
CA GLU A 74 20.64 8.75 -6.22
C GLU A 74 19.80 9.97 -5.85
N ASP A 75 20.12 11.14 -6.44
CA ASP A 75 19.47 12.42 -6.12
C ASP A 75 18.11 12.61 -6.79
N MET A 76 17.73 11.77 -7.76
CA MET A 76 16.47 11.93 -8.46
C MET A 76 15.28 11.56 -7.53
N PRO A 77 14.34 12.48 -7.26
CA PRO A 77 13.18 12.17 -6.45
C PRO A 77 12.25 11.20 -7.18
N VAL A 78 11.79 10.18 -6.44
CA VAL A 78 10.82 9.19 -6.92
C VAL A 78 9.61 9.21 -5.98
N ILE A 79 8.42 9.46 -6.52
CA ILE A 79 7.16 9.35 -5.80
C ILE A 79 6.50 8.03 -6.23
N MET A 80 6.19 7.19 -5.25
CA MET A 80 5.46 5.95 -5.48
C MET A 80 3.96 6.20 -5.56
N LEU A 81 3.29 5.56 -6.50
CA LEU A 81 1.84 5.63 -6.70
C LEU A 81 1.23 4.26 -6.46
N SER A 82 0.12 4.19 -5.74
CA SER A 82 -0.50 2.90 -5.39
C SER A 82 -2.01 3.01 -5.28
N THR A 83 -2.69 1.93 -5.60
CA THR A 83 -4.11 1.75 -5.26
C THR A 83 -4.31 1.20 -3.83
N TYR A 84 -3.21 0.88 -3.13
CA TYR A 84 -3.24 0.21 -1.83
C TYR A 84 -2.52 1.01 -0.76
N GLU A 85 -3.15 1.09 0.41
CA GLU A 85 -2.67 1.78 1.62
C GLU A 85 -1.81 0.84 2.51
N ASN A 86 -1.10 -0.13 1.91
CA ASN A 86 -0.45 -1.20 2.68
C ASN A 86 0.83 -0.71 3.36
N ALA A 87 0.82 -0.58 4.68
CA ALA A 87 1.94 -0.08 5.49
C ALA A 87 3.30 -0.76 5.21
N PRO A 88 3.44 -2.09 5.03
CA PRO A 88 4.69 -2.72 4.64
C PRO A 88 5.28 -2.19 3.34
N TYR A 89 4.47 -1.92 2.31
CA TYR A 89 4.94 -1.35 1.05
C TYR A 89 5.42 0.09 1.23
N VAL A 90 4.68 0.89 2.00
CA VAL A 90 5.06 2.27 2.32
C VAL A 90 6.39 2.32 3.07
N LYS A 91 6.54 1.52 4.14
CA LYS A 91 7.78 1.45 4.92
C LYS A 91 8.97 1.06 4.05
N ARG A 92 8.78 0.09 3.16
CA ARG A 92 9.83 -0.36 2.25
C ARG A 92 10.17 0.73 1.22
N ALA A 93 9.18 1.39 0.61
CA ALA A 93 9.41 2.48 -0.32
C ALA A 93 10.24 3.60 0.32
N LEU A 94 9.87 4.03 1.54
CA LEU A 94 10.60 5.06 2.27
C LEU A 94 12.03 4.63 2.63
N ALA A 95 12.20 3.37 3.07
CA ALA A 95 13.52 2.81 3.38
C ALA A 95 14.42 2.71 2.12
N ASP A 96 13.84 2.42 0.96
CA ASP A 96 14.52 2.35 -0.34
C ASP A 96 14.71 3.76 -0.97
N GLY A 97 14.37 4.86 -0.26
CA GLY A 97 14.65 6.24 -0.65
C GLY A 97 13.59 6.92 -1.50
N ALA A 98 12.32 6.48 -1.45
CA ALA A 98 11.23 7.21 -2.09
C ALA A 98 11.07 8.61 -1.48
N ALA A 99 10.90 9.63 -2.33
CA ALA A 99 10.60 11.01 -1.92
C ALA A 99 9.12 11.19 -1.53
N GLY A 100 8.27 10.21 -1.83
CA GLY A 100 6.86 10.25 -1.46
C GLY A 100 6.13 8.96 -1.78
N TYR A 101 4.93 8.84 -1.19
CA TYR A 101 4.01 7.74 -1.47
C TYR A 101 2.58 8.28 -1.50
N LEU A 102 1.95 8.22 -2.65
CA LEU A 102 0.59 8.69 -2.88
C LEU A 102 -0.33 7.56 -3.30
N LEU A 103 -1.59 7.72 -2.96
CA LEU A 103 -2.64 6.86 -3.50
C LEU A 103 -3.06 7.36 -4.89
N LYS A 104 -3.43 6.45 -5.78
CA LYS A 104 -3.89 6.79 -7.13
C LYS A 104 -5.26 7.50 -7.16
N ASP A 105 -5.96 7.57 -6.03
CA ASP A 105 -7.18 8.38 -5.82
C ASP A 105 -6.89 9.76 -5.23
N ALA A 106 -5.61 10.15 -5.10
CA ALA A 106 -5.20 11.48 -4.68
C ALA A 106 -5.73 12.54 -5.67
N THR A 107 -6.04 13.73 -5.14
CA THR A 107 -6.51 14.84 -5.98
C THR A 107 -5.39 15.41 -6.86
N PRO A 108 -5.72 16.12 -7.96
CA PRO A 108 -4.71 16.85 -8.73
C PRO A 108 -3.86 17.80 -7.90
N GLU A 109 -4.47 18.44 -6.90
CA GLU A 109 -3.81 19.35 -5.97
C GLU A 109 -2.79 18.60 -5.08
N ASP A 110 -3.17 17.41 -4.57
CA ASP A 110 -2.28 16.57 -3.76
C ASP A 110 -1.05 16.14 -4.57
N LEU A 111 -1.26 15.72 -5.83
CA LEU A 111 -0.17 15.32 -6.72
C LEU A 111 0.75 16.50 -7.02
N SER A 112 0.20 17.68 -7.32
CA SER A 112 0.98 18.89 -7.59
C SER A 112 1.78 19.33 -6.37
N GLN A 113 1.19 19.27 -5.18
CA GLN A 113 1.88 19.56 -3.92
C GLN A 113 3.02 18.55 -3.67
N ALA A 114 2.77 17.27 -3.91
CA ALA A 114 3.78 16.23 -3.73
C ALA A 114 4.99 16.43 -4.65
N ILE A 115 4.75 16.76 -5.92
CA ILE A 115 5.81 17.07 -6.88
C ILE A 115 6.64 18.27 -6.39
N ASN A 116 6.00 19.36 -5.95
CA ASN A 116 6.70 20.55 -5.45
C ASN A 116 7.57 20.23 -4.23
N VAL A 117 7.05 19.48 -3.25
CA VAL A 117 7.81 19.10 -2.05
C VAL A 117 8.98 18.17 -2.41
N ALA A 118 8.75 17.16 -3.25
CA ALA A 118 9.80 16.25 -3.70
C ALA A 118 10.92 16.98 -4.46
N MET A 119 10.56 17.92 -5.33
CA MET A 119 11.52 18.75 -6.08
C MET A 119 12.33 19.70 -5.19
N SER A 120 11.73 20.21 -4.11
CA SER A 120 12.43 21.09 -3.18
C SER A 120 13.35 20.37 -2.19
N GLY A 121 13.27 19.03 -2.11
CA GLY A 121 14.00 18.24 -1.13
C GLY A 121 13.56 18.50 0.34
N SER A 122 12.39 19.10 0.53
CA SER A 122 11.92 19.55 1.87
C SER A 122 11.37 18.42 2.74
N GLY A 123 11.44 17.18 2.30
CA GLY A 123 10.97 15.99 3.04
C GLY A 123 10.17 15.03 2.19
N ASN A 124 9.62 14.00 2.82
CA ASN A 124 8.82 12.98 2.16
C ASN A 124 7.34 13.35 2.16
N VAL A 125 6.65 13.13 1.06
CA VAL A 125 5.21 13.36 0.92
C VAL A 125 4.46 12.04 1.05
N LEU A 126 3.51 12.01 1.97
CA LEU A 126 2.63 10.86 2.18
C LEU A 126 1.18 11.32 2.14
N SER A 127 0.32 10.57 1.44
CA SER A 127 -1.12 10.81 1.53
C SER A 127 -1.60 10.69 2.98
N PRO A 128 -2.56 11.52 3.44
CA PRO A 128 -3.05 11.47 4.83
C PRO A 128 -3.50 10.08 5.29
N ARG A 129 -4.15 9.31 4.42
CA ARG A 129 -4.54 7.92 4.69
C ARG A 129 -3.34 6.99 4.89
N VAL A 130 -2.27 7.20 4.12
CA VAL A 130 -1.03 6.44 4.27
C VAL A 130 -0.39 6.72 5.62
N ILE A 131 -0.38 7.98 6.05
CA ILE A 131 0.11 8.38 7.37
C ILE A 131 -0.72 7.71 8.47
N GLN A 132 -2.04 7.75 8.39
CA GLN A 132 -2.94 7.13 9.36
C GLN A 132 -2.66 5.62 9.50
N ASN A 133 -2.54 4.90 8.38
CA ASN A 133 -2.24 3.46 8.39
C ASN A 133 -0.85 3.14 8.95
N LEU A 134 0.14 4.02 8.78
CA LEU A 134 1.45 3.85 9.38
C LEU A 134 1.39 3.99 10.92
N PHE A 135 0.58 4.91 11.44
CA PHE A 135 0.37 5.07 12.88
C PHE A 135 -0.42 3.90 13.47
N GLU A 136 -1.50 3.45 12.81
CA GLU A 136 -2.27 2.27 13.24
C GLU A 136 -1.40 1.00 13.28
N ASP A 137 -0.50 0.82 12.32
CA ASP A 137 0.46 -0.29 12.29
C ASP A 137 1.54 -0.15 13.39
N GLN A 138 1.92 1.07 13.79
CA GLN A 138 2.80 1.32 14.93
C GLN A 138 2.11 1.12 16.27
N GLU A 139 0.85 1.53 16.41
CA GLU A 139 0.08 1.28 17.63
C GLU A 139 -0.19 -0.21 17.82
N ALA A 140 -0.51 -0.94 16.74
CA ALA A 140 -0.59 -2.39 16.76
C ALA A 140 0.74 -3.05 17.15
N SER A 141 1.88 -2.49 16.70
CA SER A 141 3.22 -2.96 17.06
C SER A 141 3.60 -2.61 18.50
N ASN A 142 3.16 -1.46 19.03
CA ASN A 142 3.42 -1.03 20.42
C ASN A 142 2.45 -1.68 21.43
N ALA A 143 1.22 -1.97 21.05
CA ALA A 143 0.27 -2.73 21.88
C ALA A 143 0.76 -4.17 22.11
N THR A 144 1.55 -4.73 21.18
CA THR A 144 2.20 -6.04 21.36
C THR A 144 3.46 -6.01 22.24
N ALA A 145 4.01 -4.84 22.59
CA ALA A 145 5.15 -4.75 23.50
C ALA A 145 4.76 -4.93 24.98
N ASN A 146 3.46 -4.86 25.34
CA ASN A 146 2.99 -4.91 26.72
C ASN A 146 2.02 -6.08 27.05
N GLY A 147 2.00 -7.14 26.25
CA GLY A 147 1.23 -8.32 26.66
C GLY A 147 1.09 -9.36 25.55
N ARG A 148 1.87 -10.44 25.63
CA ARG A 148 1.85 -11.66 24.83
C ARG A 148 1.96 -11.43 23.31
N ARG A 149 3.18 -11.59 22.77
CA ARG A 149 3.46 -11.81 21.37
C ARG A 149 2.45 -12.78 20.77
N SER A 150 1.55 -12.30 19.91
CA SER A 150 0.84 -13.17 19.00
C SER A 150 1.90 -13.78 18.07
N GLU A 151 2.05 -15.09 18.10
CA GLU A 151 3.00 -15.89 17.31
C GLU A 151 2.76 -15.76 15.79
N TYR A 152 1.70 -15.08 15.40
CA TYR A 152 1.21 -14.88 14.04
C TYR A 152 0.99 -13.38 13.79
N SER A 153 1.77 -12.77 12.92
CA SER A 153 1.71 -11.32 12.62
C SER A 153 0.47 -10.94 11.78
N LEU A 154 -0.69 -10.94 12.43
CA LEU A 154 -1.94 -10.47 11.84
C LEU A 154 -2.04 -8.94 11.95
N THR A 155 -2.51 -8.28 10.88
CA THR A 155 -2.89 -6.86 10.94
C THR A 155 -4.17 -6.68 11.77
N GLN A 156 -4.46 -5.46 12.25
CA GLN A 156 -5.70 -5.17 12.98
C GLN A 156 -6.93 -5.58 12.17
N ARG A 157 -6.93 -5.31 10.87
CA ARG A 157 -8.02 -5.68 9.97
C ARG A 157 -8.22 -7.19 9.83
N GLU A 158 -7.12 -7.93 9.76
CA GLU A 158 -7.15 -9.40 9.77
C GLU A 158 -7.64 -9.93 11.12
N HIS A 159 -7.26 -9.26 12.21
CA HIS A 159 -7.72 -9.59 13.55
C HIS A 159 -9.23 -9.40 13.70
N ASP A 160 -9.79 -8.26 13.24
CA ASP A 160 -11.24 -7.98 13.25
C ASP A 160 -12.01 -9.01 12.41
N ILE A 161 -11.49 -9.35 11.24
CA ILE A 161 -12.09 -10.38 10.37
C ILE A 161 -12.03 -11.76 11.05
N LEU A 162 -10.90 -12.10 11.66
CA LEU A 162 -10.71 -13.36 12.37
C LEU A 162 -11.64 -13.48 13.60
N ALA A 163 -11.85 -12.38 14.34
CA ALA A 163 -12.78 -12.33 15.47
C ALA A 163 -14.23 -12.63 15.03
N LEU A 164 -14.69 -11.96 13.97
CA LEU A 164 -16.02 -12.19 13.42
C LEU A 164 -16.18 -13.60 12.80
N LEU A 165 -15.09 -14.13 12.23
CA LEU A 165 -15.06 -15.51 11.74
C LEU A 165 -15.19 -16.51 12.89
N ALA A 166 -14.54 -16.27 14.05
CA ALA A 166 -14.66 -17.08 15.24
C ALA A 166 -16.06 -17.03 15.87
N GLU A 167 -16.80 -15.91 15.67
CA GLU A 167 -18.23 -15.80 16.00
C GLU A 167 -19.15 -16.61 15.03
N GLY A 168 -18.59 -17.27 14.02
CA GLY A 168 -19.35 -18.02 13.04
C GLY A 168 -19.98 -17.16 11.92
N ARG A 169 -19.63 -15.87 11.81
CA ARG A 169 -20.23 -14.96 10.82
C ARG A 169 -19.84 -15.33 9.39
N SER A 170 -20.79 -15.34 8.48
CA SER A 170 -20.55 -15.51 7.04
C SER A 170 -19.73 -14.36 6.45
N ASN A 171 -19.10 -14.57 5.29
CA ASN A 171 -18.34 -13.49 4.62
C ASN A 171 -19.19 -12.25 4.32
N ARG A 172 -20.50 -12.47 4.04
CA ARG A 172 -21.47 -11.39 3.82
C ARG A 172 -21.72 -10.58 5.08
N GLU A 173 -21.87 -11.23 6.22
CA GLU A 173 -22.06 -10.55 7.53
C GLU A 173 -20.80 -9.81 7.95
N ILE A 174 -19.61 -10.42 7.76
CA ILE A 174 -18.32 -9.78 8.01
C ILE A 174 -18.18 -8.54 7.12
N ALA A 175 -18.49 -8.67 5.83
CA ALA A 175 -18.45 -7.56 4.87
C ALA A 175 -19.36 -6.41 5.32
N GLY A 176 -20.60 -6.70 5.72
CA GLY A 176 -21.55 -5.70 6.22
C GLY A 176 -21.08 -4.99 7.48
N ARG A 177 -20.55 -5.74 8.46
CA ARG A 177 -20.08 -5.17 9.75
C ARG A 177 -18.83 -4.30 9.60
N LEU A 178 -17.97 -4.68 8.65
CA LEU A 178 -16.69 -4.00 8.46
C LEU A 178 -16.69 -3.02 7.28
N TYR A 179 -17.85 -2.78 6.67
CA TYR A 179 -18.00 -1.91 5.50
C TYR A 179 -17.08 -2.29 4.33
N LEU A 180 -16.97 -3.60 4.06
CA LEU A 180 -16.17 -4.18 2.98
C LEU A 180 -17.05 -4.85 1.92
N SER A 181 -16.44 -5.20 0.77
CA SER A 181 -17.04 -6.15 -0.15
C SER A 181 -16.77 -7.61 0.29
N GLU A 182 -17.66 -8.55 -0.05
CA GLU A 182 -17.40 -9.98 0.20
C GLU A 182 -16.12 -10.47 -0.49
N LYS A 183 -15.79 -9.90 -1.65
CA LYS A 183 -14.54 -10.19 -2.39
C LYS A 183 -13.32 -9.78 -1.56
N THR A 184 -13.37 -8.61 -0.91
CA THR A 184 -12.31 -8.10 -0.03
C THR A 184 -12.16 -9.00 1.21
N VAL A 185 -13.27 -9.41 1.83
CA VAL A 185 -13.24 -10.34 2.97
C VAL A 185 -12.59 -11.67 2.57
N LYS A 186 -12.94 -12.23 1.40
CA LYS A 186 -12.31 -13.46 0.88
C LYS A 186 -10.79 -13.32 0.71
N ALA A 187 -10.33 -12.17 0.21
CA ALA A 187 -8.91 -11.90 0.05
C ALA A 187 -8.18 -11.85 1.40
N HIS A 188 -8.75 -11.16 2.40
CA HIS A 188 -8.20 -11.14 3.76
C HIS A 188 -8.18 -12.53 4.39
N LEU A 189 -9.25 -13.32 4.25
CA LEU A 189 -9.28 -14.68 4.78
C LEU A 189 -8.19 -15.57 4.17
N ALA A 190 -7.93 -15.46 2.87
CA ALA A 190 -6.83 -16.19 2.23
C ALA A 190 -5.46 -15.78 2.82
N ALA A 191 -5.25 -14.48 3.10
CA ALA A 191 -4.04 -13.99 3.75
C ALA A 191 -3.94 -14.50 5.21
N ILE A 192 -5.04 -14.45 5.97
CA ILE A 192 -5.11 -14.96 7.35
C ILE A 192 -4.77 -16.45 7.38
N PHE A 193 -5.40 -17.26 6.53
CA PHE A 193 -5.15 -18.72 6.50
C PHE A 193 -3.68 -19.03 6.22
N ARG A 194 -3.06 -18.32 5.30
CA ARG A 194 -1.62 -18.46 5.02
C ARG A 194 -0.74 -18.07 6.21
N LYS A 195 -1.07 -16.98 6.91
CA LYS A 195 -0.32 -16.50 8.08
C LYS A 195 -0.46 -17.44 9.28
N LEU A 196 -1.65 -18.01 9.47
CA LEU A 196 -1.93 -18.95 10.54
C LEU A 196 -1.50 -20.39 10.22
N GLY A 197 -1.09 -20.68 8.98
CA GLY A 197 -0.74 -22.04 8.55
C GLY A 197 -1.93 -23.00 8.50
N VAL A 198 -3.16 -22.48 8.32
CA VAL A 198 -4.41 -23.26 8.29
C VAL A 198 -4.97 -23.36 6.88
N THR A 199 -5.71 -24.44 6.60
CA THR A 199 -6.21 -24.73 5.25
C THR A 199 -7.70 -24.49 5.07
N ASN A 200 -8.45 -24.31 6.17
CA ASN A 200 -9.89 -24.12 6.11
C ASN A 200 -10.42 -23.21 7.22
N ARG A 201 -11.67 -22.77 7.06
CA ARG A 201 -12.37 -21.84 7.94
C ARG A 201 -12.48 -22.36 9.38
N THR A 202 -12.76 -23.64 9.55
CA THR A 202 -12.93 -24.26 10.87
C THR A 202 -11.63 -24.23 11.66
N GLN A 203 -10.49 -24.55 11.01
CA GLN A 203 -9.17 -24.46 11.63
C GLN A 203 -8.84 -23.03 12.00
N ALA A 204 -9.16 -22.05 11.16
CA ALA A 204 -8.96 -20.63 11.46
C ALA A 204 -9.78 -20.18 12.67
N ALA A 205 -11.04 -20.62 12.79
CA ALA A 205 -11.89 -20.32 13.94
C ALA A 205 -11.34 -20.93 15.23
N MET A 206 -10.87 -22.17 15.19
CA MET A 206 -10.23 -22.83 16.35
C MET A 206 -8.95 -22.11 16.79
N MET A 207 -8.10 -21.73 15.84
CA MET A 207 -6.90 -20.93 16.11
C MET A 207 -7.25 -19.58 16.73
N ALA A 208 -8.29 -18.89 16.24
CA ALA A 208 -8.76 -17.62 16.80
C ALA A 208 -9.11 -17.76 18.28
N VAL A 209 -9.87 -18.81 18.65
CA VAL A 209 -10.23 -19.11 20.03
C VAL A 209 -8.99 -19.38 20.90
N GLN A 210 -8.02 -20.17 20.40
CA GLN A 210 -6.77 -20.44 21.11
C GLN A 210 -5.91 -19.17 21.31
N MET A 211 -5.97 -18.25 20.37
CA MET A 211 -5.29 -16.94 20.43
C MET A 211 -6.03 -15.93 21.34
N GLY A 212 -7.20 -16.28 21.87
CA GLY A 212 -8.05 -15.36 22.62
C GLY A 212 -8.74 -14.30 21.76
N VAL A 213 -8.83 -14.56 20.46
CA VAL A 213 -9.49 -13.71 19.46
C VAL A 213 -10.89 -14.31 19.21
N GLY A 214 -11.92 -13.72 19.80
CA GLY A 214 -13.30 -14.20 19.61
C GLY A 214 -14.04 -14.39 20.94
N PRO A 215 -15.32 -14.77 20.91
CA PRO A 215 -16.10 -14.95 22.12
C PRO A 215 -15.51 -16.05 22.99
N VAL A 216 -15.30 -15.75 24.27
CA VAL A 216 -14.88 -16.73 25.26
C VAL A 216 -15.93 -17.85 25.31
N PRO A 217 -15.56 -19.14 25.16
CA PRO A 217 -16.50 -20.24 25.33
C PRO A 217 -17.00 -20.22 26.76
N GLY A 218 -18.22 -19.76 27.03
CA GLY A 218 -18.80 -19.68 28.35
C GLY A 218 -19.92 -18.68 28.55
N ALA A 219 -20.20 -17.79 27.61
CA ALA A 219 -21.23 -16.76 27.73
C ALA A 219 -22.62 -17.15 27.16
N LEU A 220 -22.84 -18.40 26.83
CA LEU A 220 -24.14 -18.91 26.32
C LEU A 220 -24.86 -19.83 27.29
N LEU A 221 -24.73 -19.61 28.60
CA LEU A 221 -25.58 -20.25 29.60
C LEU A 221 -25.98 -19.22 30.67
N SER A 222 -26.84 -18.28 30.32
CA SER A 222 -27.78 -17.64 31.25
C SER A 222 -28.84 -16.88 30.46
N GLU A 223 -29.96 -17.50 30.42
CA GLU A 223 -31.37 -17.25 30.14
C GLU A 223 -31.92 -17.95 28.92
#